data_b8dead1cb4df943c9facc72023c351c1
#
_entry.id   b8dead1cb4df943c9facc72023c351c1
#
_cell.length_a   1.000
_cell.length_b   1.000
_cell.length_c   1.000
_cell.angle_alpha   90.00
_cell.angle_beta   90.00
_cell.angle_gamma   90.00
#
_symmetry.space_group_name_H-M   'P 1'
#
loop_
_entity.id
_entity.type
_entity.pdbx_description
1 polymer ?
#
loop_
_entity_poly.entity_id
_entity_poly.type
_entity_poly.pdbx_seq_one_letter_code
_entity_poly.pdbx_strand_id
1 'polypeptide(L)'
;MLKLAVLGSGSSGNSALVCHEDTRILVDAGLSARQLSTRLELIGVDPESLSAVVLTHEHGDHTRGIDVFCRHRKLPVYATTHTCAIVREAVKARVSWKKFDAGSSFEINGITISSFSVPHDAIDPVGFHFQCGRNSLGILSDVGHVTRMIIDRLMGVDTLFTEANYDEVLLQNDTKRPWATKQRISNRHGHLSNDQTAELVAGIAGPNLIRVILGHISSDCNTPELAAGVISKKLRDHGLPDVTVECAPRDSPMPLRPVARETSYNEPFLEEISAKSVRVCESSGAAATSPAPLAPEWNQTEWAF
;
A
#
# COMPACT_ATOMS: atom_id res chain seq x y z
N MET A 1 -17.53 3.25 5.57
CA MET A 1 -16.85 3.38 4.26
C MET A 1 -15.38 3.71 4.48
N LEU A 2 -14.47 3.02 3.77
CA LEU A 2 -13.02 3.26 3.85
C LEU A 2 -12.68 4.63 3.22
N LYS A 3 -11.81 5.41 3.90
CA LYS A 3 -11.38 6.73 3.45
C LYS A 3 -9.86 6.83 3.50
N LEU A 4 -9.28 7.69 2.65
CA LEU A 4 -7.86 7.98 2.57
C LEU A 4 -7.59 9.48 2.59
N ALA A 5 -6.55 9.90 3.28
CA ALA A 5 -5.89 11.20 3.15
C ALA A 5 -4.38 10.99 3.09
N VAL A 6 -3.68 11.61 2.14
CA VAL A 6 -2.22 11.67 2.15
C VAL A 6 -1.81 12.90 2.94
N LEU A 7 -1.11 12.70 4.04
CA LEU A 7 -0.67 13.78 4.93
C LEU A 7 0.60 14.46 4.41
N GLY A 8 1.41 13.73 3.67
CA GLY A 8 2.62 14.22 3.02
C GLY A 8 3.28 13.11 2.22
N SER A 9 3.98 13.46 1.16
CA SER A 9 4.65 12.50 0.30
C SER A 9 5.91 13.09 -0.34
N GLY A 10 7.01 12.33 -0.27
CA GLY A 10 8.33 12.69 -0.81
C GLY A 10 9.44 12.51 0.20
N SER A 11 10.69 12.72 -0.21
CA SER A 11 11.92 12.52 0.59
C SER A 11 11.98 13.33 1.90
N SER A 12 11.11 14.34 2.07
CA SER A 12 10.99 15.11 3.32
C SER A 12 10.11 14.44 4.37
N GLY A 13 9.30 13.46 3.98
CA GLY A 13 8.47 12.64 4.87
C GLY A 13 7.19 12.17 4.22
N ASN A 14 6.94 10.89 4.37
CA ASN A 14 5.78 10.17 3.86
C ASN A 14 4.85 9.81 5.02
N SER A 15 3.56 10.06 4.84
CA SER A 15 2.53 9.62 5.76
C SER A 15 1.16 9.69 5.10
N ALA A 16 0.34 8.68 5.31
CA ALA A 16 -1.05 8.64 4.88
C ALA A 16 -1.95 8.19 6.02
N LEU A 17 -3.21 8.58 5.99
CA LEU A 17 -4.22 8.21 6.96
C LEU A 17 -5.32 7.39 6.28
N VAL A 18 -5.56 6.19 6.79
CA VAL A 18 -6.66 5.30 6.38
C VAL A 18 -7.69 5.27 7.50
N CYS A 19 -8.96 5.56 7.18
CA CYS A 19 -10.05 5.60 8.16
C CYS A 19 -11.22 4.72 7.75
N HIS A 20 -11.83 4.08 8.74
CA HIS A 20 -13.14 3.47 8.66
C HIS A 20 -13.87 3.66 9.99
N GLU A 21 -15.03 4.31 9.98
CA GLU A 21 -15.76 4.66 11.21
C GLU A 21 -14.83 5.34 12.23
N ASP A 22 -14.68 4.78 13.42
CA ASP A 22 -13.79 5.31 14.46
C ASP A 22 -12.35 4.81 14.37
N THR A 23 -12.07 3.90 13.45
CA THR A 23 -10.71 3.38 13.24
C THR A 23 -9.90 4.31 12.35
N ARG A 24 -8.71 4.69 12.81
CA ARG A 24 -7.78 5.62 12.16
C ARG A 24 -6.39 5.04 12.18
N ILE A 25 -5.88 4.64 11.01
CA ILE A 25 -4.59 3.98 10.85
C ILE A 25 -3.65 4.94 10.11
N LEU A 26 -2.56 5.30 10.75
CA LEU A 26 -1.50 6.06 10.11
C LEU A 26 -0.57 5.09 9.37
N VAL A 27 -0.39 5.27 8.07
CA VAL A 27 0.59 4.55 7.27
C VAL A 27 1.82 5.42 7.16
N ASP A 28 2.91 4.95 7.73
CA ASP A 28 4.17 5.67 7.92
C ASP A 28 4.05 6.96 8.76
N ALA A 29 5.13 7.31 9.40
CA ALA A 29 5.28 8.50 10.24
C ALA A 29 6.57 9.25 9.89
N GLY A 30 6.79 9.50 8.61
CA GLY A 30 8.01 10.13 8.11
C GLY A 30 8.10 11.63 8.34
N LEU A 31 6.98 12.29 8.61
CA LEU A 31 6.92 13.70 9.00
C LEU A 31 7.31 13.86 10.47
N SER A 32 7.76 15.07 10.89
CA SER A 32 7.95 15.36 12.31
C SER A 32 6.64 15.21 13.10
N ALA A 33 6.73 14.88 14.39
CA ALA A 33 5.55 14.73 15.24
C ALA A 33 4.63 15.96 15.23
N ARG A 34 5.21 17.17 15.19
CA ARG A 34 4.47 18.42 15.06
C ARG A 34 3.72 18.48 13.72
N GLN A 35 4.39 18.16 12.60
CA GLN A 35 3.76 18.18 11.28
C GLN A 35 2.65 17.11 11.19
N LEU A 36 2.85 15.91 11.75
CA LEU A 36 1.81 14.88 11.81
C LEU A 36 0.57 15.40 12.53
N SER A 37 0.73 15.95 13.75
CA SER A 37 -0.39 16.50 14.52
C SER A 37 -1.10 17.63 13.75
N THR A 38 -0.34 18.62 13.27
CA THR A 38 -0.92 19.76 12.54
C THR A 38 -1.67 19.31 11.28
N ARG A 39 -1.11 18.35 10.50
CA ARG A 39 -1.75 17.89 9.25
C ARG A 39 -2.98 17.02 9.51
N LEU A 40 -3.01 16.25 10.60
CA LEU A 40 -4.20 15.53 11.05
C LEU A 40 -5.30 16.51 11.45
N GLU A 41 -4.98 17.52 12.26
CA GLU A 41 -5.91 18.56 12.67
C GLU A 41 -6.48 19.35 11.48
N LEU A 42 -5.65 19.68 10.48
CA LEU A 42 -6.09 20.37 9.26
C LEU A 42 -7.15 19.59 8.46
N ILE A 43 -7.15 18.27 8.56
CA ILE A 43 -8.18 17.42 7.92
C ILE A 43 -9.29 17.01 8.89
N GLY A 44 -9.38 17.64 10.07
CA GLY A 44 -10.41 17.42 11.07
C GLY A 44 -10.25 16.13 11.88
N VAL A 45 -9.03 15.61 12.00
CA VAL A 45 -8.73 14.38 12.75
C VAL A 45 -7.90 14.72 13.98
N ASP A 46 -8.41 14.35 15.17
CA ASP A 46 -7.64 14.46 16.42
C ASP A 46 -6.48 13.44 16.39
N PRO A 47 -5.22 13.88 16.56
CA PRO A 47 -4.06 12.98 16.66
C PRO A 47 -4.15 11.94 17.77
N GLU A 48 -4.92 12.22 18.85
CA GLU A 48 -5.12 11.29 19.96
C GLU A 48 -6.15 10.18 19.61
N SER A 49 -6.90 10.34 18.54
CA SER A 49 -7.89 9.36 18.09
C SER A 49 -7.32 8.26 17.19
N LEU A 50 -6.01 8.25 16.92
CA LEU A 50 -5.39 7.22 16.11
C LEU A 50 -5.45 5.85 16.78
N SER A 51 -5.76 4.83 15.99
CA SER A 51 -5.86 3.42 16.45
C SER A 51 -4.53 2.69 16.33
N ALA A 52 -3.74 3.00 15.31
CA ALA A 52 -2.45 2.35 15.05
C ALA A 52 -1.59 3.15 14.07
N VAL A 53 -0.29 2.83 14.05
CA VAL A 53 0.63 3.14 12.95
C VAL A 53 1.01 1.83 12.27
N VAL A 54 1.08 1.78 10.94
CA VAL A 54 1.66 0.67 10.18
C VAL A 54 2.82 1.20 9.35
N LEU A 55 3.94 0.50 9.33
CA LEU A 55 5.16 0.93 8.65
C LEU A 55 5.41 0.10 7.40
N THR A 56 5.76 0.78 6.31
CA THR A 56 6.18 0.15 5.06
C THR A 56 7.61 -0.37 5.16
N HIS A 57 8.54 0.44 5.68
CA HIS A 57 9.95 0.10 5.85
C HIS A 57 10.66 1.08 6.84
N GLU A 58 11.96 0.90 7.07
CA GLU A 58 12.72 1.59 8.12
C GLU A 58 13.28 2.97 7.76
N HIS A 59 13.25 3.41 6.52
CA HIS A 59 13.87 4.67 6.11
C HIS A 59 13.35 5.88 6.90
N GLY A 60 14.23 6.86 7.11
CA GLY A 60 13.93 8.00 7.98
C GLY A 60 12.77 8.87 7.52
N ASP A 61 12.52 8.97 6.24
CA ASP A 61 11.36 9.68 5.67
C ASP A 61 10.04 8.88 5.77
N HIS A 62 10.06 7.68 6.37
CA HIS A 62 8.90 6.88 6.76
C HIS A 62 8.76 6.72 8.29
N THR A 63 9.83 6.96 9.06
CA THR A 63 9.86 6.61 10.49
C THR A 63 10.27 7.74 11.42
N ARG A 64 10.79 8.86 10.92
CA ARG A 64 11.38 9.98 11.69
C ARG A 64 10.49 10.51 12.83
N GLY A 65 9.18 10.51 12.62
CA GLY A 65 8.22 11.03 13.60
C GLY A 65 7.95 10.10 14.77
N ILE A 66 8.22 8.80 14.65
CA ILE A 66 7.76 7.76 15.60
C ILE A 66 8.20 8.06 17.02
N ASP A 67 9.49 8.36 17.23
CA ASP A 67 10.02 8.55 18.60
C ASP A 67 9.26 9.61 19.38
N VAL A 68 9.00 10.77 18.78
CA VAL A 68 8.31 11.87 19.45
C VAL A 68 6.79 11.71 19.40
N PHE A 69 6.25 11.26 18.26
CA PHE A 69 4.80 11.14 18.07
C PHE A 69 4.19 10.06 18.96
N CYS A 70 4.87 8.91 19.11
CA CYS A 70 4.38 7.81 19.94
C CYS A 70 4.78 7.90 21.41
N ARG A 71 5.64 8.87 21.81
CA ARG A 71 6.23 8.95 23.17
C ARG A 71 5.21 8.94 24.29
N HIS A 72 4.13 9.67 24.15
CA HIS A 72 3.09 9.82 25.16
C HIS A 72 1.75 9.19 24.76
N ARG A 73 1.72 8.52 23.59
CA ARG A 73 0.53 7.86 23.05
C ARG A 73 0.65 6.35 23.24
N LYS A 74 -0.39 5.73 23.74
CA LYS A 74 -0.48 4.25 23.80
C LYS A 74 -0.84 3.69 22.41
N LEU A 75 -0.12 4.13 21.39
CA LEU A 75 -0.40 3.83 19.99
C LEU A 75 0.44 2.62 19.54
N PRO A 76 -0.18 1.50 19.14
CA PRO A 76 0.57 0.36 18.63
C PRO A 76 1.16 0.69 17.25
N VAL A 77 2.42 0.26 17.05
CA VAL A 77 3.14 0.40 15.78
C VAL A 77 3.36 -0.99 15.18
N TYR A 78 2.77 -1.23 14.03
CA TYR A 78 2.89 -2.47 13.28
C TYR A 78 4.02 -2.35 12.26
N ALA A 79 4.90 -3.34 12.23
CA ALA A 79 6.01 -3.41 11.28
C ALA A 79 6.39 -4.87 11.04
N THR A 80 7.09 -5.16 9.95
CA THR A 80 7.71 -6.46 9.78
C THR A 80 8.75 -6.71 10.87
N THR A 81 9.11 -7.96 11.13
CA THR A 81 10.05 -8.30 12.19
C THR A 81 11.39 -7.58 12.01
N HIS A 82 11.88 -7.50 10.77
CA HIS A 82 13.16 -6.87 10.46
C HIS A 82 13.10 -5.34 10.51
N THR A 83 12.08 -4.72 9.92
CA THR A 83 11.84 -3.27 10.03
C THR A 83 11.70 -2.85 11.49
N CYS A 84 10.94 -3.62 12.31
CA CYS A 84 10.80 -3.36 13.74
C CYS A 84 12.16 -3.39 14.47
N ALA A 85 13.05 -4.33 14.13
CA ALA A 85 14.37 -4.42 14.77
C ALA A 85 15.20 -3.15 14.53
N ILE A 86 15.27 -2.68 13.29
CA ILE A 86 16.02 -1.47 12.91
C ILE A 86 15.42 -0.21 13.53
N VAL A 87 14.11 0.01 13.36
CA VAL A 87 13.46 1.25 13.84
C VAL A 87 13.51 1.35 15.36
N ARG A 88 13.37 0.23 16.07
CA ARG A 88 13.44 0.16 17.53
C ARG A 88 14.78 0.62 18.09
N GLU A 89 15.90 0.40 17.41
CA GLU A 89 17.21 0.86 17.82
C GLU A 89 17.34 2.39 17.82
N ALA A 90 16.66 3.05 16.87
CA ALA A 90 16.66 4.51 16.74
C ALA A 90 15.62 5.21 17.64
N VAL A 91 14.59 4.49 18.12
CA VAL A 91 13.46 5.03 18.88
C VAL A 91 13.74 4.90 20.39
N LYS A 92 13.78 6.03 21.10
CA LYS A 92 13.98 6.09 22.56
C LYS A 92 12.68 5.94 23.35
N ALA A 93 11.54 6.24 22.73
CA ALA A 93 10.22 6.12 23.32
C ALA A 93 9.85 4.64 23.56
N ARG A 94 9.06 4.40 24.62
CA ARG A 94 8.46 3.08 24.84
C ARG A 94 7.27 2.88 23.91
N VAL A 95 7.52 2.25 22.75
CA VAL A 95 6.51 1.99 21.73
C VAL A 95 5.95 0.56 21.88
N SER A 96 4.64 0.41 21.70
CA SER A 96 3.98 -0.90 21.65
C SER A 96 4.12 -1.50 20.25
N TRP A 97 5.17 -2.29 20.05
CA TRP A 97 5.43 -2.94 18.76
C TRP A 97 4.53 -4.14 18.53
N LYS A 98 3.91 -4.21 17.36
CA LYS A 98 3.17 -5.36 16.82
C LYS A 98 3.87 -5.82 15.56
N LYS A 99 4.32 -7.06 15.55
CA LYS A 99 5.08 -7.63 14.44
C LYS A 99 4.16 -8.44 13.53
N PHE A 100 4.42 -8.37 12.23
CA PHE A 100 3.80 -9.23 11.22
C PHE A 100 4.88 -9.71 10.24
N ASP A 101 4.59 -10.72 9.44
CA ASP A 101 5.49 -11.22 8.40
C ASP A 101 5.07 -10.64 7.05
N ALA A 102 6.03 -10.27 6.20
CA ALA A 102 5.76 -9.83 4.84
C ALA A 102 4.95 -10.89 4.09
N GLY A 103 3.90 -10.48 3.40
CA GLY A 103 2.94 -11.37 2.72
C GLY A 103 1.80 -11.87 3.60
N SER A 104 1.81 -11.59 4.91
CA SER A 104 0.71 -11.92 5.82
C SER A 104 -0.41 -10.88 5.83
N SER A 105 -1.54 -11.28 6.41
CA SER A 105 -2.69 -10.40 6.64
C SER A 105 -3.02 -10.34 8.13
N PHE A 106 -3.44 -9.16 8.59
CA PHE A 106 -3.91 -8.93 9.95
C PHE A 106 -5.08 -7.94 9.94
N GLU A 107 -5.76 -7.82 11.07
CA GLU A 107 -6.93 -6.96 11.18
C GLU A 107 -6.72 -5.89 12.26
N ILE A 108 -7.19 -4.68 12.00
CA ILE A 108 -7.30 -3.60 12.98
C ILE A 108 -8.74 -3.07 12.93
N ASN A 109 -9.53 -3.41 13.94
CA ASN A 109 -10.91 -2.91 14.14
C ASN A 109 -11.77 -2.98 12.86
N GLY A 110 -11.84 -4.13 12.21
CA GLY A 110 -12.68 -4.34 11.02
C GLY A 110 -12.05 -3.93 9.69
N ILE A 111 -10.82 -3.42 9.70
CA ILE A 111 -10.03 -3.20 8.50
C ILE A 111 -9.02 -4.35 8.34
N THR A 112 -9.16 -5.15 7.31
CA THR A 112 -8.17 -6.16 6.93
C THR A 112 -7.01 -5.50 6.19
N ILE A 113 -5.78 -5.77 6.61
CA ILE A 113 -4.54 -5.25 6.05
C ILE A 113 -3.70 -6.42 5.58
N SER A 114 -3.49 -6.53 4.28
CA SER A 114 -2.62 -7.54 3.67
C SER A 114 -1.33 -6.88 3.22
N SER A 115 -0.21 -7.32 3.78
CA SER A 115 1.11 -6.86 3.36
C SER A 115 1.63 -7.68 2.19
N PHE A 116 2.51 -7.10 1.39
CA PHE A 116 3.24 -7.81 0.33
C PHE A 116 4.62 -7.18 0.14
N SER A 117 5.63 -8.01 -0.14
CA SER A 117 7.00 -7.54 -0.31
C SER A 117 7.14 -6.68 -1.56
N VAL A 118 7.96 -5.64 -1.48
CA VAL A 118 8.30 -4.78 -2.61
C VAL A 118 9.82 -4.72 -2.82
N PRO A 119 10.31 -4.64 -4.06
CA PRO A 119 11.73 -4.45 -4.32
C PRO A 119 12.15 -3.01 -4.02
N HIS A 120 12.89 -2.82 -2.93
CA HIS A 120 13.46 -1.53 -2.54
C HIS A 120 14.76 -1.74 -1.76
N ASP A 121 15.60 -0.71 -1.64
CA ASP A 121 16.89 -0.76 -0.92
C ASP A 121 16.70 -0.63 0.62
N ALA A 122 15.75 -1.38 1.17
CA ALA A 122 15.40 -1.48 2.58
C ALA A 122 15.47 -2.95 3.06
N ILE A 123 15.38 -3.18 4.38
CA ILE A 123 15.63 -4.51 4.95
C ILE A 123 14.49 -5.50 4.66
N ASP A 124 13.24 -5.05 4.75
CA ASP A 124 12.05 -5.90 4.56
C ASP A 124 10.84 -5.01 4.17
N PRO A 125 10.94 -4.32 3.01
CA PRO A 125 9.96 -3.33 2.60
C PRO A 125 8.68 -3.98 2.11
N VAL A 126 7.52 -3.39 2.49
CA VAL A 126 6.21 -3.89 2.13
C VAL A 126 5.29 -2.79 1.59
N GLY A 127 4.43 -3.16 0.65
CA GLY A 127 3.22 -2.44 0.33
C GLY A 127 2.01 -3.01 1.08
N PHE A 128 0.90 -2.32 1.06
CA PHE A 128 -0.33 -2.71 1.75
C PHE A 128 -1.55 -2.69 0.84
N HIS A 129 -2.38 -3.69 1.02
CA HIS A 129 -3.75 -3.71 0.54
C HIS A 129 -4.69 -3.65 1.75
N PHE A 130 -5.47 -2.59 1.84
CA PHE A 130 -6.50 -2.38 2.86
C PHE A 130 -7.85 -2.78 2.30
N GLN A 131 -8.62 -3.54 3.08
CA GLN A 131 -9.97 -3.93 2.70
C GLN A 131 -10.93 -3.77 3.88
N CYS A 132 -12.11 -3.19 3.59
CA CYS A 132 -13.22 -3.11 4.52
C CYS A 132 -14.53 -3.30 3.77
N GLY A 133 -15.21 -4.42 4.01
CA GLY A 133 -16.34 -4.85 3.20
C GLY A 133 -15.96 -4.99 1.72
N ARG A 134 -16.61 -4.24 0.85
CA ARG A 134 -16.30 -4.19 -0.60
C ARG A 134 -15.29 -3.12 -0.99
N ASN A 135 -14.94 -2.22 -0.07
CA ASN A 135 -14.02 -1.13 -0.36
C ASN A 135 -12.57 -1.60 -0.21
N SER A 136 -11.73 -1.26 -1.16
CA SER A 136 -10.33 -1.66 -1.20
C SER A 136 -9.40 -0.51 -1.61
N LEU A 137 -8.22 -0.48 -0.99
CA LEU A 137 -7.21 0.54 -1.18
C LEU A 137 -5.83 -0.11 -1.27
N GLY A 138 -5.10 0.19 -2.33
CA GLY A 138 -3.68 -0.13 -2.43
C GLY A 138 -2.81 1.04 -1.98
N ILE A 139 -1.79 0.76 -1.16
CA ILE A 139 -0.72 1.72 -0.82
C ILE A 139 0.61 1.09 -1.18
N LEU A 140 1.33 1.74 -2.10
CA LEU A 140 2.58 1.27 -2.66
C LEU A 140 3.53 2.45 -2.85
N SER A 141 4.56 2.55 -2.03
CA SER A 141 5.60 3.58 -2.11
C SER A 141 6.98 2.92 -2.10
N ASP A 142 7.95 3.61 -2.67
CA ASP A 142 9.35 3.18 -2.70
C ASP A 142 9.54 1.79 -3.32
N VAL A 143 9.37 1.73 -4.62
CA VAL A 143 9.38 0.49 -5.41
C VAL A 143 10.35 0.62 -6.57
N GLY A 144 11.38 -0.20 -6.61
CA GLY A 144 12.38 -0.16 -7.69
C GLY A 144 11.87 -0.78 -9.00
N HIS A 145 10.96 -1.75 -8.94
CA HIS A 145 10.29 -2.30 -10.13
C HIS A 145 9.00 -3.04 -9.77
N VAL A 146 8.08 -3.07 -10.70
CA VAL A 146 6.80 -3.75 -10.55
C VAL A 146 6.96 -5.24 -10.81
N THR A 147 6.63 -6.06 -9.82
CA THR A 147 6.58 -7.53 -9.95
C THR A 147 5.18 -8.02 -10.28
N ARG A 148 5.06 -9.24 -10.80
CA ARG A 148 3.75 -9.87 -11.02
C ARG A 148 2.95 -9.99 -9.73
N MET A 149 3.62 -10.30 -8.60
CA MET A 149 2.98 -10.38 -7.29
C MET A 149 2.36 -9.03 -6.88
N ILE A 150 3.04 -7.89 -7.11
CA ILE A 150 2.48 -6.56 -6.82
C ILE A 150 1.19 -6.33 -7.60
N ILE A 151 1.19 -6.66 -8.91
CA ILE A 151 -0.01 -6.56 -9.75
C ILE A 151 -1.14 -7.42 -9.18
N ASP A 152 -0.86 -8.70 -8.89
CA ASP A 152 -1.87 -9.64 -8.40
C ASP A 152 -2.45 -9.21 -7.03
N ARG A 153 -1.65 -8.58 -6.15
CA ARG A 153 -2.09 -8.08 -4.85
C ARG A 153 -2.90 -6.78 -4.92
N LEU A 154 -2.69 -5.98 -5.95
CA LEU A 154 -3.35 -4.69 -6.13
C LEU A 154 -4.46 -4.74 -7.18
N MET A 155 -4.64 -5.87 -7.86
CA MET A 155 -5.67 -6.01 -8.89
C MET A 155 -7.07 -5.78 -8.31
N GLY A 156 -7.84 -4.89 -8.95
CA GLY A 156 -9.23 -4.62 -8.58
C GLY A 156 -9.43 -3.68 -7.40
N VAL A 157 -8.38 -2.98 -6.92
CA VAL A 157 -8.55 -1.93 -5.90
C VAL A 157 -9.41 -0.77 -6.43
N ASP A 158 -10.17 -0.14 -5.53
CA ASP A 158 -10.98 1.04 -5.84
C ASP A 158 -10.11 2.30 -5.96
N THR A 159 -9.10 2.42 -5.11
CA THR A 159 -8.13 3.52 -5.11
C THR A 159 -6.72 2.97 -4.95
N LEU A 160 -5.78 3.51 -5.72
CA LEU A 160 -4.34 3.26 -5.55
C LEU A 160 -3.65 4.54 -5.11
N PHE A 161 -2.87 4.50 -4.03
CA PHE A 161 -1.85 5.50 -3.71
C PHE A 161 -0.48 4.88 -4.01
N THR A 162 0.27 5.48 -4.94
CA THR A 162 1.58 4.96 -5.39
C THR A 162 2.54 6.09 -5.72
N GLU A 163 3.83 5.77 -5.81
CA GLU A 163 4.83 6.72 -6.27
C GLU A 163 4.78 6.93 -7.80
N ALA A 164 5.25 8.10 -8.24
CA ALA A 164 5.71 8.40 -9.59
C ALA A 164 6.93 9.30 -9.45
N ASN A 165 8.08 8.69 -9.16
CA ASN A 165 9.21 9.44 -8.59
C ASN A 165 9.86 10.33 -9.63
N TYR A 166 10.20 9.81 -10.80
CA TYR A 166 10.99 10.55 -11.77
C TYR A 166 10.47 10.41 -13.22
N ASP A 167 10.74 11.45 -14.00
CA ASP A 167 10.72 11.39 -15.45
C ASP A 167 12.11 10.95 -15.94
N GLU A 168 12.19 9.99 -16.85
CA GLU A 168 13.45 9.40 -17.30
C GLU A 168 14.37 10.44 -17.97
N VAL A 169 13.81 11.33 -18.78
CA VAL A 169 14.56 12.36 -19.48
C VAL A 169 15.10 13.42 -18.50
N LEU A 170 14.27 13.84 -17.55
CA LEU A 170 14.68 14.79 -16.52
C LEU A 170 15.77 14.19 -15.62
N LEU A 171 15.65 12.91 -15.22
CA LEU A 171 16.67 12.26 -14.40
C LEU A 171 17.99 12.12 -15.16
N GLN A 172 17.96 11.71 -16.44
CA GLN A 172 19.17 11.59 -17.24
C GLN A 172 19.89 12.95 -17.44
N ASN A 173 19.14 14.00 -17.68
CA ASN A 173 19.65 15.34 -17.91
C ASN A 173 19.96 16.14 -16.64
N ASP A 174 19.63 15.61 -15.45
CA ASP A 174 19.93 16.29 -14.18
C ASP A 174 21.44 16.43 -14.00
N THR A 175 21.92 17.64 -13.83
CA THR A 175 23.32 17.98 -13.62
C THR A 175 23.73 18.09 -12.16
N LYS A 176 22.75 18.09 -11.24
CA LYS A 176 22.98 18.23 -9.81
C LYS A 176 23.42 16.91 -9.14
N ARG A 177 22.95 15.78 -9.66
CA ARG A 177 23.22 14.45 -9.06
C ARG A 177 24.37 13.74 -9.75
N PRO A 178 25.30 13.15 -8.97
CA PRO A 178 26.30 12.23 -9.51
C PRO A 178 25.64 11.04 -10.22
N TRP A 179 26.32 10.46 -11.18
CA TRP A 179 25.82 9.30 -11.93
C TRP A 179 25.42 8.12 -11.03
N ALA A 180 26.20 7.83 -9.99
CA ALA A 180 25.88 6.78 -9.03
C ALA A 180 24.53 7.00 -8.33
N THR A 181 24.17 8.26 -8.01
CA THR A 181 22.87 8.59 -7.42
C THR A 181 21.73 8.38 -8.42
N LYS A 182 21.94 8.76 -9.70
CA LYS A 182 20.92 8.51 -10.74
C LYS A 182 20.69 7.01 -10.93
N GLN A 183 21.76 6.21 -10.97
CA GLN A 183 21.68 4.76 -11.05
C GLN A 183 20.95 4.16 -9.84
N ARG A 184 21.20 4.69 -8.62
CA ARG A 184 20.50 4.24 -7.42
C ARG A 184 19.00 4.53 -7.52
N ILE A 185 18.62 5.70 -8.03
CA ILE A 185 17.20 6.08 -8.22
C ILE A 185 16.52 5.16 -9.25
N SER A 186 17.15 4.88 -10.38
CA SER A 186 16.54 4.18 -11.51
C SER A 186 16.82 2.67 -11.55
N ASN A 187 17.50 2.09 -10.55
CA ASN A 187 17.74 0.66 -10.52
C ASN A 187 16.53 -0.13 -9.99
N ARG A 188 16.61 -1.47 -10.03
CA ARG A 188 15.53 -2.36 -9.60
C ARG A 188 15.19 -2.34 -8.11
N HIS A 189 15.92 -1.59 -7.30
CA HIS A 189 15.64 -1.36 -5.87
C HIS A 189 15.55 0.14 -5.54
N GLY A 190 15.47 0.99 -6.55
CA GLY A 190 15.30 2.43 -6.41
C GLY A 190 13.82 2.82 -6.38
N HIS A 191 13.41 3.58 -7.39
CA HIS A 191 12.05 4.13 -7.51
C HIS A 191 11.46 3.90 -8.91
N LEU A 192 10.14 4.04 -9.05
CA LEU A 192 9.44 3.96 -10.32
C LEU A 192 9.53 5.29 -11.10
N SER A 193 9.79 5.19 -12.40
CA SER A 193 9.55 6.28 -13.34
C SER A 193 8.05 6.48 -13.59
N ASN A 194 7.69 7.61 -14.21
CA ASN A 194 6.32 7.87 -14.65
C ASN A 194 5.79 6.74 -15.55
N ASP A 195 6.60 6.25 -16.47
CA ASP A 195 6.22 5.18 -17.40
C ASP A 195 6.03 3.84 -16.69
N GLN A 196 6.92 3.49 -15.75
CA GLN A 196 6.78 2.27 -14.93
C GLN A 196 5.53 2.33 -14.05
N THR A 197 5.21 3.50 -13.49
CA THR A 197 3.97 3.69 -12.73
C THR A 197 2.75 3.57 -13.63
N ALA A 198 2.81 4.09 -14.86
CA ALA A 198 1.73 3.94 -15.83
C ALA A 198 1.49 2.47 -16.20
N GLU A 199 2.56 1.66 -16.35
CA GLU A 199 2.43 0.21 -16.58
C GLU A 199 1.84 -0.52 -15.36
N LEU A 200 2.24 -0.16 -14.14
CA LEU A 200 1.61 -0.68 -12.91
C LEU A 200 0.11 -0.40 -12.91
N VAL A 201 -0.27 0.87 -13.12
CA VAL A 201 -1.67 1.31 -13.10
C VAL A 201 -2.48 0.57 -14.17
N ALA A 202 -1.95 0.42 -15.38
CA ALA A 202 -2.59 -0.36 -16.43
C ALA A 202 -2.74 -1.85 -16.08
N GLY A 203 -1.73 -2.42 -15.41
CA GLY A 203 -1.73 -3.83 -15.00
C GLY A 203 -2.75 -4.18 -13.92
N ILE A 204 -3.09 -3.23 -13.04
CA ILE A 204 -4.09 -3.41 -11.98
C ILE A 204 -5.48 -2.86 -12.35
N ALA A 205 -5.56 -2.12 -13.45
CA ALA A 205 -6.78 -1.43 -13.86
C ALA A 205 -7.95 -2.40 -14.03
N GLY A 206 -9.09 -2.01 -13.49
CA GLY A 206 -10.32 -2.77 -13.52
C GLY A 206 -11.54 -1.86 -13.33
N PRO A 207 -12.76 -2.40 -13.38
CA PRO A 207 -14.00 -1.62 -13.32
C PRO A 207 -14.19 -0.89 -11.98
N ASN A 208 -13.51 -1.33 -10.94
CA ASN A 208 -13.61 -0.74 -9.60
C ASN A 208 -12.67 0.45 -9.42
N LEU A 209 -11.58 0.54 -10.17
CA LEU A 209 -10.60 1.62 -10.00
C LEU A 209 -11.23 2.97 -10.36
N ILE A 210 -11.33 3.84 -9.36
CA ILE A 210 -11.90 5.19 -9.53
C ILE A 210 -10.85 6.29 -9.38
N ARG A 211 -9.73 6.00 -8.69
CA ARG A 211 -8.73 7.01 -8.40
C ARG A 211 -7.33 6.42 -8.28
N VAL A 212 -6.37 7.15 -8.84
CA VAL A 212 -4.93 6.97 -8.62
C VAL A 212 -4.39 8.24 -7.99
N ILE A 213 -3.74 8.12 -6.83
CA ILE A 213 -3.04 9.22 -6.16
C ILE A 213 -1.55 8.97 -6.33
N LEU A 214 -0.87 9.92 -6.94
CA LEU A 214 0.57 9.87 -7.17
C LEU A 214 1.30 10.60 -6.05
N GLY A 215 2.28 9.94 -5.47
CA GLY A 215 3.14 10.49 -4.43
C GLY A 215 4.61 10.32 -4.74
N HIS A 216 5.45 10.65 -3.77
CA HIS A 216 6.92 10.54 -3.83
C HIS A 216 7.55 11.13 -5.11
N ILE A 217 6.94 12.23 -5.60
CA ILE A 217 7.36 12.93 -6.83
C ILE A 217 8.65 13.71 -6.54
N SER A 218 9.70 13.46 -7.33
CA SER A 218 10.97 14.16 -7.22
C SER A 218 10.80 15.66 -7.54
N SER A 219 11.40 16.52 -6.72
CA SER A 219 11.37 17.97 -6.94
C SER A 219 12.23 18.46 -8.10
N ASP A 220 13.23 17.69 -8.47
CA ASP A 220 14.22 18.08 -9.48
C ASP A 220 14.06 17.29 -10.77
N CYS A 221 13.60 16.04 -10.68
CA CYS A 221 13.55 15.12 -11.81
C CYS A 221 12.12 14.72 -12.19
N ASN A 222 11.11 15.48 -11.74
CA ASN A 222 9.72 15.29 -12.12
C ASN A 222 8.88 16.54 -11.84
N THR A 223 7.64 16.55 -12.34
CA THR A 223 6.59 17.49 -11.93
C THR A 223 5.26 16.76 -11.80
N PRO A 224 4.32 17.27 -10.97
CA PRO A 224 2.99 16.69 -10.86
C PRO A 224 2.27 16.59 -12.20
N GLU A 225 2.43 17.58 -13.07
CA GLU A 225 1.78 17.63 -14.39
C GLU A 225 2.31 16.56 -15.33
N LEU A 226 3.64 16.32 -15.36
CA LEU A 226 4.25 15.26 -16.15
C LEU A 226 3.77 13.90 -15.67
N ALA A 227 3.88 13.63 -14.36
CA ALA A 227 3.45 12.37 -13.77
C ALA A 227 1.97 12.09 -14.06
N ALA A 228 1.08 13.03 -13.72
CA ALA A 228 -0.35 12.88 -13.97
C ALA A 228 -0.68 12.74 -15.46
N GLY A 229 0.02 13.45 -16.32
CA GLY A 229 -0.15 13.40 -17.78
C GLY A 229 0.12 12.02 -18.37
N VAL A 230 1.23 11.38 -17.98
CA VAL A 230 1.64 10.04 -18.43
C VAL A 230 0.62 8.99 -17.98
N ILE A 231 0.28 8.97 -16.69
CA ILE A 231 -0.65 8.00 -16.13
C ILE A 231 -2.07 8.19 -16.69
N SER A 232 -2.56 9.43 -16.79
CA SER A 232 -3.89 9.71 -17.37
C SER A 232 -3.98 9.32 -18.84
N LYS A 233 -2.89 9.51 -19.61
CA LYS A 233 -2.82 9.05 -21.01
C LYS A 233 -2.93 7.52 -21.06
N LYS A 234 -2.14 6.81 -20.26
CA LYS A 234 -2.15 5.36 -20.19
C LYS A 234 -3.54 4.80 -19.84
N LEU A 235 -4.23 5.39 -18.86
CA LEU A 235 -5.58 5.00 -18.48
C LEU A 235 -6.58 5.20 -19.63
N ARG A 236 -6.53 6.33 -20.35
CA ARG A 236 -7.38 6.55 -21.53
C ARG A 236 -7.12 5.51 -22.62
N ASP A 237 -5.86 5.20 -22.90
CA ASP A 237 -5.47 4.20 -23.90
C ASP A 237 -5.97 2.79 -23.52
N HIS A 238 -6.22 2.53 -22.21
CA HIS A 238 -6.81 1.30 -21.67
C HIS A 238 -8.35 1.36 -21.49
N GLY A 239 -9.01 2.38 -22.00
CA GLY A 239 -10.48 2.50 -21.95
C GLY A 239 -11.03 2.92 -20.59
N LEU A 240 -10.23 3.55 -19.73
CA LEU A 240 -10.59 4.01 -18.39
C LEU A 240 -10.42 5.55 -18.24
N PRO A 241 -11.09 6.36 -19.07
CA PRO A 241 -10.94 7.81 -19.05
C PRO A 241 -11.50 8.47 -17.78
N ASP A 242 -12.40 7.79 -17.06
CA ASP A 242 -13.10 8.30 -15.88
C ASP A 242 -12.32 8.09 -14.57
N VAL A 243 -11.18 7.41 -14.59
CA VAL A 243 -10.30 7.26 -13.43
C VAL A 243 -9.61 8.58 -13.15
N THR A 244 -9.83 9.11 -11.95
CA THR A 244 -9.19 10.36 -11.52
C THR A 244 -7.73 10.12 -11.17
N VAL A 245 -6.82 10.94 -11.72
CA VAL A 245 -5.39 10.95 -11.36
C VAL A 245 -5.09 12.25 -10.61
N GLU A 246 -4.63 12.13 -9.37
CA GLU A 246 -4.30 13.27 -8.49
C GLU A 246 -2.85 13.13 -8.01
N CYS A 247 -2.17 14.24 -7.75
CA CYS A 247 -0.85 14.26 -7.14
C CYS A 247 -0.95 14.71 -5.69
N ALA A 248 -0.34 13.96 -4.78
CA ALA A 248 -0.26 14.34 -3.37
C ALA A 248 0.66 15.54 -3.19
N PRO A 249 0.19 16.63 -2.56
CA PRO A 249 1.05 17.80 -2.31
C PRO A 249 2.12 17.44 -1.28
N ARG A 250 3.29 18.07 -1.42
CA ARG A 250 4.41 17.86 -0.50
C ARG A 250 4.19 18.53 0.84
N ASP A 251 3.67 19.74 0.84
CA ASP A 251 3.68 20.66 1.99
C ASP A 251 2.34 20.80 2.70
N SER A 252 1.29 20.17 2.19
CA SER A 252 -0.04 20.19 2.78
C SER A 252 -0.74 18.83 2.68
N PRO A 253 -1.67 18.51 3.59
CA PRO A 253 -2.41 17.27 3.50
C PRO A 253 -3.47 17.32 2.40
N MET A 254 -3.76 16.18 1.78
CA MET A 254 -4.97 15.99 0.99
C MET A 254 -6.19 15.86 1.92
N PRO A 255 -7.37 16.29 1.48
CA PRO A 255 -8.59 16.06 2.27
C PRO A 255 -8.89 14.56 2.41
N LEU A 256 -9.51 14.18 3.53
CA LEU A 256 -9.97 12.81 3.76
C LEU A 256 -11.16 12.49 2.85
N ARG A 257 -10.99 11.55 1.92
CA ARG A 257 -11.99 11.20 0.91
C ARG A 257 -12.30 9.70 0.88
N PRO A 258 -13.52 9.29 0.49
CA PRO A 258 -13.86 7.90 0.24
C PRO A 258 -12.94 7.27 -0.80
N VAL A 259 -12.55 6.00 -0.62
CA VAL A 259 -11.71 5.26 -1.58
C VAL A 259 -12.52 4.63 -2.70
N ALA A 260 -13.82 4.37 -2.50
CA ALA A 260 -14.73 3.79 -3.48
C ALA A 260 -15.88 4.77 -3.78
N ARG A 261 -16.62 4.51 -4.85
CA ARG A 261 -17.86 5.25 -5.15
C ARG A 261 -18.87 5.01 -4.04
N GLU A 262 -19.61 6.05 -3.66
CA GLU A 262 -20.77 5.89 -2.80
C GLU A 262 -21.83 5.11 -3.58
N THR A 263 -21.95 3.83 -3.28
CA THR A 263 -23.13 3.07 -3.75
C THR A 263 -24.29 3.43 -2.85
N SER A 264 -25.35 4.01 -3.43
CA SER A 264 -26.65 4.12 -2.72
C SER A 264 -27.08 2.68 -2.38
N TYR A 265 -26.97 2.32 -1.12
CA TYR A 265 -27.44 1.03 -0.61
C TYR A 265 -28.97 0.99 -0.70
N ASN A 266 -29.47 0.44 -1.80
CA ASN A 266 -30.84 -0.04 -1.93
C ASN A 266 -30.85 -1.30 -2.80
N GLU A 267 -30.17 -2.37 -2.35
CA GLU A 267 -30.50 -3.73 -2.79
C GLU A 267 -30.16 -4.74 -1.69
N PRO A 268 -31.11 -5.60 -1.27
CA PRO A 268 -30.87 -6.65 -0.30
C PRO A 268 -30.13 -7.83 -0.96
N PHE A 269 -28.83 -7.92 -0.74
CA PHE A 269 -27.98 -9.02 -1.26
C PHE A 269 -28.09 -10.33 -0.44
N LEU A 270 -29.14 -10.53 0.36
CA LEU A 270 -29.23 -11.67 1.26
C LEU A 270 -30.18 -12.80 0.81
N GLU A 271 -30.83 -12.75 -0.36
CA GLU A 271 -31.78 -13.79 -0.75
C GLU A 271 -31.33 -14.79 -1.82
N GLU A 272 -30.23 -14.59 -2.55
CA GLU A 272 -29.87 -15.52 -3.64
C GLU A 272 -28.97 -16.70 -3.26
N ILE A 273 -28.37 -16.73 -2.09
CA ILE A 273 -27.52 -17.87 -1.64
C ILE A 273 -28.33 -18.95 -0.94
N SER A 274 -29.51 -18.64 -0.42
CA SER A 274 -30.37 -19.61 0.28
C SER A 274 -31.21 -20.51 -0.65
N ALA A 275 -31.39 -20.14 -1.91
CA ALA A 275 -32.32 -20.85 -2.82
C ALA A 275 -31.68 -21.92 -3.71
N LYS A 276 -30.35 -22.07 -3.72
CA LYS A 276 -29.65 -23.05 -4.59
C LYS A 276 -29.01 -24.25 -3.90
N SER A 277 -29.18 -24.43 -2.60
CA SER A 277 -28.55 -25.54 -1.85
C SER A 277 -29.53 -26.52 -1.22
N VAL A 278 -30.72 -26.71 -1.77
CA VAL A 278 -31.59 -27.83 -1.38
C VAL A 278 -32.12 -28.53 -2.62
N ARG A 279 -31.30 -29.35 -3.26
CA ARG A 279 -31.73 -30.58 -3.93
C ARG A 279 -30.79 -31.72 -3.49
N VAL A 280 -31.15 -32.31 -2.40
CA VAL A 280 -30.62 -33.63 -1.99
C VAL A 280 -31.20 -34.66 -2.95
N CYS A 281 -30.34 -35.30 -3.74
CA CYS A 281 -30.68 -36.53 -4.43
C CYS A 281 -30.48 -37.70 -3.47
N GLU A 282 -31.57 -38.27 -2.95
CA GLU A 282 -31.56 -39.59 -2.38
C GLU A 282 -31.52 -40.63 -3.50
N SER A 283 -30.47 -41.44 -3.55
CA SER A 283 -30.57 -42.84 -4.03
C SER A 283 -29.35 -43.66 -3.63
N SER A 284 -29.65 -44.64 -2.80
CA SER A 284 -29.19 -46.05 -2.75
C SER A 284 -27.70 -46.39 -2.89
N GLY A 285 -27.23 -47.03 -1.83
CA GLY A 285 -26.08 -47.78 -1.53
C GLY A 285 -25.41 -48.66 -2.58
N ALA A 286 -24.10 -48.82 -2.37
CA ALA A 286 -23.37 -50.11 -2.37
C ALA A 286 -21.90 -49.85 -2.02
N ALA A 287 -21.39 -50.64 -1.12
CA ALA A 287 -20.01 -50.67 -0.66
C ALA A 287 -19.07 -51.25 -1.71
N ALA A 288 -17.86 -50.67 -1.86
CA ALA A 288 -16.68 -51.41 -2.30
C ALA A 288 -15.41 -50.69 -1.81
N THR A 289 -14.68 -51.43 -1.02
CA THR A 289 -13.33 -51.14 -0.49
C THR A 289 -12.27 -51.31 -1.58
N SER A 290 -11.32 -50.38 -1.67
CA SER A 290 -9.97 -50.66 -2.15
C SER A 290 -9.01 -49.56 -1.78
N PRO A 291 -7.72 -49.85 -1.42
CA PRO A 291 -6.82 -48.92 -0.76
C PRO A 291 -6.05 -48.04 -1.73
N ALA A 292 -5.70 -46.83 -1.24
CA ALA A 292 -4.90 -45.83 -1.94
C ALA A 292 -3.44 -46.29 -2.10
N PRO A 293 -2.74 -45.92 -3.17
CA PRO A 293 -1.31 -46.12 -3.35
C PRO A 293 -0.48 -45.06 -2.61
N LEU A 294 0.64 -45.53 -2.05
CA LEU A 294 1.66 -44.78 -1.33
C LEU A 294 2.33 -43.72 -2.22
N ALA A 295 2.61 -42.54 -1.64
CA ALA A 295 3.41 -41.48 -2.25
C ALA A 295 4.89 -41.87 -2.30
N PRO A 296 5.66 -41.48 -3.30
CA PRO A 296 7.10 -41.75 -3.36
C PRO A 296 7.90 -40.83 -2.42
N GLU A 297 8.80 -41.45 -1.67
CA GLU A 297 9.82 -40.79 -0.84
C GLU A 297 10.83 -40.01 -1.73
N TRP A 298 11.03 -38.75 -1.42
CA TRP A 298 12.10 -37.94 -2.01
C TRP A 298 13.38 -38.06 -1.20
N ASN A 299 14.40 -38.65 -1.80
CA ASN A 299 15.73 -38.81 -1.24
C ASN A 299 16.50 -37.48 -1.35
N GLN A 300 16.93 -36.95 -0.20
CA GLN A 300 17.87 -35.83 -0.13
C GLN A 300 19.29 -36.35 -0.36
N THR A 301 19.85 -36.21 -1.56
CA THR A 301 21.29 -36.10 -1.80
C THR A 301 21.52 -35.54 -3.20
N GLU A 302 22.55 -34.67 -3.27
CA GLU A 302 23.13 -34.04 -4.46
C GLU A 302 22.60 -32.66 -4.88
N TRP A 303 23.22 -31.63 -4.28
CA TRP A 303 23.74 -30.46 -5.02
C TRP A 303 24.95 -29.93 -4.25
N ALA A 304 26.14 -30.43 -4.63
CA ALA A 304 27.40 -29.72 -4.48
C ALA A 304 27.77 -29.25 -5.89
N PHE A 305 27.78 -27.90 -6.10
CA PHE A 305 28.79 -27.13 -6.84
C PHE A 305 28.34 -25.67 -6.84
#